data_f91f97ca8390a81ce7d8ff11ee60f63a
#
_entry.id   f91f97ca8390a81ce7d8ff11ee60f63a
#
_cell.length_a   1.000
_cell.length_b   1.000
_cell.length_c   1.000
_cell.angle_alpha   90.00
_cell.angle_beta   90.00
_cell.angle_gamma   90.00
#
_symmetry.space_group_name_H-M   'P 1'
#
loop_
_entity.id
_entity.type
_entity.pdbx_description
1 polymer ?
#
loop_
_entity_poly.entity_id
_entity_poly.type
_entity_poly.pdbx_seq_one_letter_code
_entity_poly.pdbx_strand_id
1 'polypeptide(L)' 'MNLDWTEYINHTLNVTMHENYGATKDPKGDQPLYEIVFKTGRLVNADDDGLLLEAEREGENIGIFIPYNSIKCVEIFDI' A
#
# COMPACT_ATOMS: atom_id res chain seq x y z
N MET A 1 -10.34 10.75 10.87
CA MET A 1 -10.48 9.54 11.69
C MET A 1 -9.10 9.01 12.05
N ASN A 2 -8.87 8.79 13.32
CA ASN A 2 -7.57 8.35 13.80
C ASN A 2 -7.62 6.88 14.16
N LEU A 3 -7.23 6.06 13.21
CA LEU A 3 -7.08 4.63 13.45
C LEU A 3 -5.70 4.40 14.07
N ASP A 4 -5.65 3.61 15.12
CA ASP A 4 -4.38 3.23 15.72
C ASP A 4 -3.83 2.02 14.98
N TRP A 5 -2.95 2.28 14.04
CA TRP A 5 -2.37 1.24 13.20
C TRP A 5 -1.52 0.25 13.99
N THR A 6 -1.02 0.65 15.15
CA THR A 6 -0.20 -0.26 15.95
C THR A 6 -0.99 -1.45 16.48
N GLU A 7 -2.32 -1.34 16.55
CA GLU A 7 -3.18 -2.46 16.94
C GLU A 7 -3.21 -3.56 15.88
N TYR A 8 -2.80 -3.26 14.66
CA TYR A 8 -2.85 -4.20 13.54
C TYR A 8 -1.48 -4.73 13.13
N ILE A 9 -0.46 -4.49 13.95
CA ILE A 9 0.86 -5.08 13.72
C ILE A 9 0.75 -6.58 13.68
N ASN A 10 1.40 -7.21 12.72
CA ASN A 10 1.36 -8.63 12.38
C ASN A 10 0.13 -9.08 11.60
N HIS A 11 -0.82 -8.19 11.36
CA HIS A 11 -1.91 -8.50 10.44
C HIS A 11 -1.47 -8.31 9.00
N THR A 12 -2.04 -9.12 8.12
CA THR A 12 -1.87 -8.91 6.68
C THR A 12 -2.77 -7.79 6.22
N LEU A 13 -2.19 -6.87 5.48
CA LEU A 13 -2.92 -5.74 4.89
C LEU A 13 -2.85 -5.81 3.37
N ASN A 14 -3.95 -5.43 2.75
CA ASN A 14 -3.97 -5.15 1.32
C ASN A 14 -4.25 -3.66 1.15
N VAL A 15 -3.25 -2.92 0.68
CA VAL A 15 -3.31 -1.47 0.57
C VAL A 15 -3.53 -1.08 -0.87
N THR A 16 -4.63 -0.38 -1.11
CA THR A 16 -4.94 0.18 -2.42
C THR A 16 -4.40 1.60 -2.46
N MET A 17 -3.56 1.88 -3.45
CA MET A 17 -2.96 3.19 -3.62
C MET A 17 -3.92 4.13 -4.34
N HIS A 18 -3.70 5.44 -4.17
CA HIS A 18 -4.47 6.43 -4.91
C HIS A 18 -4.39 6.20 -6.42
N GLU A 19 -5.46 6.56 -7.12
CA GLU A 19 -5.56 6.38 -8.56
C GLU A 19 -4.44 7.06 -9.34
N ASN A 20 -3.89 8.15 -8.81
CA ASN A 20 -2.78 8.86 -9.46
C ASN A 20 -1.42 8.20 -9.24
N TYR A 21 -1.35 7.24 -8.33
CA TYR A 21 -0.13 6.48 -8.09
C TYR A 21 0.01 5.47 -9.22
N GLY A 22 1.12 5.51 -9.92
CA GLY A 22 1.32 4.61 -11.06
C GLY A 22 0.62 5.06 -12.34
N ALA A 23 0.11 6.30 -12.38
CA ALA A 23 -0.50 6.83 -13.61
C ALA A 23 0.55 6.94 -14.72
N THR A 24 0.17 6.51 -15.91
CA THR A 24 1.02 6.59 -17.09
C THR A 24 0.25 7.24 -18.22
N LYS A 25 0.97 7.71 -19.23
CA LYS A 25 0.34 8.21 -20.43
C LYS A 25 0.27 7.12 -21.48
N ASP A 26 -0.89 7.03 -22.15
CA ASP A 26 -1.02 6.19 -23.32
C ASP A 26 -0.07 6.71 -24.40
N PRO A 27 0.86 5.91 -24.93
CA PRO A 27 1.77 6.39 -25.96
C PRO A 27 1.08 6.79 -27.26
N LYS A 28 -0.16 6.37 -27.45
CA LYS A 28 -0.93 6.67 -28.66
C LYS A 28 -2.10 7.60 -28.42
N GLY A 29 -2.34 8.01 -27.19
CA GLY A 29 -3.49 8.81 -26.83
C GLY A 29 -3.10 10.05 -26.04
N ASP A 30 -4.08 10.92 -25.88
CA ASP A 30 -3.91 12.17 -25.17
C ASP A 30 -4.32 12.07 -23.70
N GLN A 31 -4.81 10.90 -23.27
CA GLN A 31 -5.32 10.72 -21.92
C GLN A 31 -4.39 9.84 -21.10
N PRO A 32 -4.21 10.17 -19.81
CA PRO A 32 -3.43 9.30 -18.94
C PRO A 32 -4.16 7.99 -18.70
N LEU A 33 -3.37 6.92 -18.59
CA LEU A 33 -3.86 5.62 -18.15
C LEU A 33 -3.64 5.52 -16.65
N TYR A 34 -4.67 5.10 -15.94
CA TYR A 34 -4.60 4.91 -14.50
C TYR A 34 -4.64 3.43 -14.19
N GLU A 35 -3.71 3.00 -13.38
CA GLU A 35 -3.67 1.63 -12.89
C GLU A 35 -4.07 1.62 -11.42
N ILE A 36 -4.82 0.60 -11.04
CA ILE A 36 -5.07 0.34 -9.63
C ILE A 36 -3.88 -0.42 -9.11
N VAL A 37 -3.17 0.19 -8.17
CA VAL A 37 -1.96 -0.40 -7.60
C VAL A 37 -2.28 -0.89 -6.20
N PHE A 38 -1.97 -2.15 -5.95
CA PHE A 38 -2.15 -2.78 -4.65
C PHE A 38 -0.79 -3.16 -4.07
N LYS A 39 -0.66 -3.04 -2.76
CA LYS A 39 0.49 -3.54 -2.02
C LYS A 39 -0.02 -4.43 -0.91
N THR A 40 0.42 -5.67 -0.87
CA THR A 40 0.00 -6.64 0.12
C THR A 40 1.19 -7.10 0.94
N GLY A 41 1.02 -7.17 2.24
CA GLY A 41 2.06 -7.65 3.14
C GLY A 41 1.61 -7.62 4.58
N ARG A 42 2.49 -8.08 5.44
CA ARG A 42 2.25 -8.08 6.89
C ARG A 42 2.72 -6.75 7.47
N LEU A 43 1.85 -6.10 8.24
CA LEU A 43 2.21 -4.84 8.87
C LEU A 43 3.24 -5.09 9.97
N VAL A 44 4.42 -4.49 9.85
CA VAL A 44 5.48 -4.65 10.84
C VAL A 44 5.76 -3.37 11.60
N ASN A 45 5.39 -2.22 11.05
CA ASN A 45 5.54 -0.95 11.75
C ASN A 45 4.58 0.09 11.19
N ALA A 46 4.22 1.04 12.03
CA ALA A 46 3.41 2.19 11.64
C ALA A 46 3.89 3.38 12.44
N ASP A 47 4.20 4.47 11.76
CA ASP A 47 4.63 5.70 12.40
C ASP A 47 3.82 6.88 11.86
N ASP A 48 4.29 8.11 12.11
CA ASP A 48 3.58 9.30 11.69
C ASP A 48 3.58 9.51 10.18
N ASP A 49 4.48 8.87 9.47
CA ASP A 49 4.67 9.07 8.02
C ASP A 49 3.98 8.02 7.17
N GLY A 50 3.83 6.80 7.67
CA GLY A 50 3.24 5.75 6.86
C GLY A 50 3.31 4.38 7.50
N LEU A 51 3.02 3.38 6.67
CA LEU A 51 3.00 1.97 7.07
C LEU A 51 4.19 1.25 6.47
N LEU A 52 4.80 0.36 7.25
CA LEU A 52 5.83 -0.54 6.74
C LEU A 52 5.27 -1.95 6.71
N LEU A 53 5.22 -2.52 5.51
CA LEU A 53 4.79 -3.89 5.30
C LEU A 53 5.99 -4.76 4.99
N GLU A 54 5.90 -6.03 5.37
CA GLU A 54 6.86 -7.04 4.98
C GLU A 54 6.18 -8.04 4.06
N ALA A 55 6.83 -8.35 2.95
CA ALA A 55 6.35 -9.31 1.98
C ALA A 55 7.51 -10.15 1.47
N GLU A 56 7.17 -11.28 0.89
CA GLU A 56 8.17 -12.14 0.26
C GLU A 56 8.08 -11.99 -1.25
N ARG A 57 9.23 -11.80 -1.88
CA ARG A 57 9.32 -11.70 -3.33
C ARG A 57 10.53 -12.50 -3.80
N GLU A 58 10.28 -13.50 -4.63
CA GLU A 58 11.33 -14.36 -5.19
C GLU A 58 12.21 -14.98 -4.10
N GLY A 59 11.59 -15.39 -3.00
CA GLY A 59 12.30 -16.03 -1.89
C GLY A 59 12.97 -15.08 -0.94
N GLU A 60 12.86 -13.78 -1.18
CA GLU A 60 13.47 -12.76 -0.31
C GLU A 60 12.39 -11.96 0.42
N ASN A 61 12.66 -11.64 1.67
CA ASN A 61 11.80 -10.74 2.43
C ASN A 61 12.11 -9.31 2.04
N ILE A 62 11.07 -8.56 1.67
CA ILE A 62 11.21 -7.15 1.33
C ILE A 62 10.35 -6.31 2.26
N GLY A 63 10.79 -5.09 2.52
CA GLY A 63 10.00 -4.09 3.22
C GLY A 63 9.36 -3.15 2.20
N ILE A 64 8.09 -2.85 2.39
CA ILE A 64 7.36 -1.90 1.54
C ILE A 64 6.88 -0.77 2.44
N PHE A 65 7.44 0.42 2.24
CA PHE A 65 6.98 1.59 2.98
C PHE A 65 5.93 2.34 2.17
N ILE A 66 4.80 2.62 2.80
CA ILE A 66 3.68 3.26 2.14
C ILE A 66 3.33 4.54 2.90
N PRO A 67 3.61 5.72 2.33
CA PRO A 67 3.19 6.98 2.94
C PRO A 67 1.67 7.08 3.04
N TYR A 68 1.16 7.65 4.12
CA TYR A 68 -0.28 7.74 4.32
C TYR A 68 -0.99 8.49 3.19
N ASN A 69 -0.37 9.50 2.64
CA ASN A 69 -0.99 10.31 1.58
C ASN A 69 -1.10 9.57 0.24
N SER A 70 -0.49 8.39 0.14
CA SER A 70 -0.59 7.55 -1.06
C SER A 70 -1.69 6.49 -0.95
N ILE A 71 -2.33 6.39 0.21
CA ILE A 71 -3.28 5.31 0.50
C ILE A 71 -4.70 5.76 0.17
N LYS A 72 -5.39 4.98 -0.64
CA LYS A 72 -6.81 5.17 -0.89
C LYS A 72 -7.65 4.40 0.12
N CYS A 73 -7.35 3.12 0.31
CA CYS A 73 -8.02 2.31 1.32
C CYS A 73 -7.14 1.15 1.73
N VAL A 74 -7.45 0.56 2.87
CA VAL A 74 -6.71 -0.58 3.41
C VAL A 74 -7.71 -1.65 3.82
N GLU A 75 -7.46 -2.88 3.38
CA GLU A 75 -8.16 -4.05 3.89
C GLU A 75 -7.27 -4.72 4.93
N ILE A 76 -7.85 -5.04 6.06
CA ILE A 76 -7.13 -5.67 7.18
C ILE A 76 -7.70 -7.05 7.37
N PHE A 77 -6.85 -8.07 7.29
CA PHE A 77 -7.28 -9.45 7.41
C PHE A 77 -7.20 -9.94 8.85
N ASP A 78 -8.08 -10.86 9.20
CA ASP A 78 -8.11 -11.56 10.49
C ASP A 78 -8.39 -10.64 11.69
N ILE A 79 -9.19 -9.64 11.49
CA ILE A 79 -9.63 -8.79 12.60
C ILE A 79 -10.85 -9.35 13.33
#